data_4ad323322253b7b6673045e4af09d3d9
#
_entry.id   4ad323322253b7b6673045e4af09d3d9
#
_cell.length_a   1.000
_cell.length_b   1.000
_cell.length_c   1.000
_cell.angle_alpha   90.00
_cell.angle_beta   90.00
_cell.angle_gamma   90.00
#
_symmetry.space_group_name_H-M   'P 1'
#
loop_
_entity.id
_entity.type
_entity.pdbx_description
1 polymer ?
#
loop_
_entity_poly.entity_id
_entity_poly.type
_entity_poly.pdbx_seq_one_letter_code
_entity_poly.pdbx_strand_id
1 'polypeptide(L)'
;MDAIIQPVDRVLIKKELTEDKFIRKTRKGDNYIFEVTAADSPMIMKEIGRLREISFRMSGGGTGKSVDIDEYDVDPLEPYRQLIVWDPKDEEIIGGYRYIHCGGGLQPEKMATYEL
;
A
#
# COMPACT_ATOMS: atom_id res chain seq x y z
N MET A 1 18.05 -14.77 -2.03
CA MET A 1 16.98 -13.86 -1.59
C MET A 1 17.58 -12.47 -1.41
N ASP A 2 16.97 -11.47 -2.04
CA ASP A 2 17.48 -10.10 -1.97
C ASP A 2 17.22 -9.49 -0.58
N ALA A 3 18.07 -8.58 -0.17
CA ALA A 3 17.81 -7.80 1.04
C ALA A 3 16.62 -6.87 0.78
N ILE A 4 15.75 -6.74 1.79
CA ILE A 4 14.61 -5.83 1.72
C ILE A 4 15.15 -4.39 1.80
N ILE A 5 14.54 -3.47 1.05
CA ILE A 5 14.97 -2.06 1.06
C ILE A 5 14.82 -1.46 2.46
N GLN A 6 15.52 -0.37 2.71
CA GLN A 6 15.38 0.40 3.94
C GLN A 6 13.99 1.06 3.99
N PRO A 7 13.47 1.35 5.19
CA PRO A 7 12.20 2.08 5.32
C PRO A 7 12.24 3.38 4.52
N VAL A 8 11.15 3.67 3.81
CA VAL A 8 11.03 4.93 3.07
C VAL A 8 10.88 6.07 4.08
N ASP A 9 11.55 7.20 3.81
CA ASP A 9 11.51 8.38 4.67
C ASP A 9 10.06 8.83 4.88
N ARG A 10 9.67 8.98 6.15
CA ARG A 10 8.32 9.40 6.54
C ARG A 10 7.93 10.75 5.96
N VAL A 11 8.88 11.66 5.79
CA VAL A 11 8.63 12.97 5.18
C VAL A 11 8.16 12.80 3.73
N LEU A 12 8.77 11.88 2.99
CA LEU A 12 8.37 11.61 1.61
C LEU A 12 6.99 10.97 1.53
N ILE A 13 6.69 10.05 2.45
CA ILE A 13 5.37 9.43 2.53
C ILE A 13 4.31 10.48 2.85
N LYS A 14 4.55 11.32 3.85
CA LYS A 14 3.59 12.34 4.28
C LYS A 14 3.29 13.37 3.19
N LYS A 15 4.26 13.69 2.35
CA LYS A 15 4.04 14.60 1.21
C LYS A 15 3.05 14.04 0.20
N GLU A 16 2.96 12.72 0.10
CA GLU A 16 2.04 12.06 -0.83
C GLU A 16 0.65 11.83 -0.22
N LEU A 17 0.49 11.98 1.10
CA LEU A 17 -0.79 11.81 1.78
C LEU A 17 -1.62 13.10 1.72
N THR A 18 -2.08 13.43 0.53
CA THR A 18 -2.86 14.64 0.28
C THR A 18 -4.35 14.43 0.53
N GLU A 19 -5.10 15.53 0.73
CA GLU A 19 -6.53 15.45 1.08
C GLU A 19 -7.37 14.75 0.02
N ASP A 20 -7.02 14.89 -1.25
CA ASP A 20 -7.74 14.25 -2.35
C ASP A 20 -7.67 12.72 -2.30
N LYS A 21 -6.70 12.16 -1.59
CA LYS A 21 -6.54 10.71 -1.42
C LYS A 21 -7.19 10.20 -0.14
N PHE A 22 -7.58 11.08 0.75
CA PHE A 22 -8.19 10.73 2.04
C PHE A 22 -9.61 10.21 1.83
N ILE A 23 -9.93 9.04 2.42
CA ILE A 23 -11.25 8.44 2.36
C ILE A 23 -12.04 8.75 3.62
N ARG A 24 -11.54 8.32 4.78
CA ARG A 24 -12.18 8.56 6.07
C ARG A 24 -11.27 8.10 7.22
N LYS A 25 -11.68 8.42 8.43
CA LYS A 25 -11.07 7.86 9.64
C LYS A 25 -11.60 6.45 9.88
N THR A 26 -10.79 5.62 10.53
CA THR A 26 -11.27 4.32 11.00
C THR A 26 -12.22 4.51 12.17
N ARG A 27 -13.09 3.51 12.39
CA ARG A 27 -14.06 3.56 13.51
C ARG A 27 -13.39 3.43 14.87
N LYS A 28 -12.24 2.77 14.92
CA LYS A 28 -11.47 2.57 16.15
C LYS A 28 -10.03 2.97 15.88
N GLY A 29 -9.35 3.51 16.90
CA GLY A 29 -7.92 3.76 16.84
C GLY A 29 -7.48 5.06 16.19
N ASP A 30 -8.42 5.93 15.78
CA ASP A 30 -8.11 7.23 15.18
C ASP A 30 -7.10 7.19 14.05
N ASN A 31 -7.17 6.16 13.22
CA ASN A 31 -6.33 6.02 12.05
C ASN A 31 -7.02 6.60 10.82
N TYR A 32 -6.25 6.84 9.76
CA TYR A 32 -6.78 7.42 8.52
C TYR A 32 -6.69 6.40 7.39
N ILE A 33 -7.71 6.38 6.54
CA ILE A 33 -7.74 5.54 5.35
C ILE A 33 -7.51 6.42 4.12
N PHE A 34 -6.52 6.06 3.31
CA PHE A 34 -6.18 6.73 2.05
C PHE A 34 -6.26 5.76 0.89
N GLU A 35 -6.60 6.27 -0.28
CA GLU A 35 -6.56 5.53 -1.53
C GLU A 35 -5.47 6.12 -2.42
N VAL A 36 -4.49 5.30 -2.80
CA VAL A 36 -3.35 5.74 -3.60
C VAL A 36 -3.08 4.77 -4.75
N THR A 37 -2.29 5.22 -5.73
CA THR A 37 -1.76 4.37 -6.79
C THR A 37 -0.26 4.57 -6.90
N ALA A 38 0.42 3.66 -7.60
CA ALA A 38 1.85 3.81 -7.85
C ALA A 38 2.15 5.09 -8.63
N ALA A 39 1.23 5.52 -9.49
CA ALA A 39 1.41 6.71 -10.32
C ALA A 39 1.35 8.00 -9.50
N ASP A 40 0.39 8.10 -8.57
CA ASP A 40 0.22 9.33 -7.78
C ASP A 40 1.00 9.32 -6.47
N SER A 41 1.47 8.17 -6.04
CA SER A 41 2.14 8.03 -4.74
C SER A 41 3.28 7.01 -4.82
N PRO A 42 4.34 7.31 -5.60
CA PRO A 42 5.43 6.35 -5.81
C PRO A 42 6.19 5.99 -4.54
N MET A 43 6.37 6.91 -3.61
CA MET A 43 7.07 6.63 -2.36
C MET A 43 6.23 5.76 -1.44
N ILE A 44 4.92 6.03 -1.36
CA ILE A 44 3.99 5.20 -0.61
C ILE A 44 3.95 3.79 -1.22
N MET A 45 3.90 3.68 -2.55
CA MET A 45 3.91 2.37 -3.21
C MET A 45 5.17 1.58 -2.86
N LYS A 46 6.31 2.23 -2.83
CA LYS A 46 7.59 1.61 -2.46
C LYS A 46 7.55 1.09 -1.02
N GLU A 47 7.01 1.88 -0.10
CA GLU A 47 6.86 1.45 1.30
C GLU A 47 5.87 0.29 1.43
N ILE A 48 4.77 0.31 0.69
CA ILE A 48 3.82 -0.80 0.64
C ILE A 48 4.53 -2.08 0.21
N GLY A 49 5.33 -2.01 -0.85
CA GLY A 49 6.09 -3.15 -1.34
C GLY A 49 7.07 -3.70 -0.32
N ARG A 50 7.74 -2.81 0.41
CA ARG A 50 8.65 -3.19 1.50
C ARG A 50 7.90 -3.95 2.60
N LEU A 51 6.77 -3.41 3.05
CA LEU A 51 5.98 -3.99 4.13
C LEU A 51 5.36 -5.33 3.72
N ARG A 52 4.90 -5.44 2.47
CA ARG A 52 4.39 -6.72 1.94
C ARG A 52 5.47 -7.80 1.97
N GLU A 53 6.67 -7.48 1.52
CA GLU A 53 7.76 -8.45 1.48
C GLU A 53 8.14 -8.91 2.88
N ILE A 54 8.22 -7.98 3.84
CA ILE A 54 8.48 -8.31 5.24
C ILE A 54 7.40 -9.26 5.78
N SER A 55 6.13 -8.90 5.59
CA SER A 55 5.00 -9.66 6.10
C SER A 55 4.97 -11.08 5.54
N PHE A 56 5.16 -11.22 4.24
CA PHE A 56 5.11 -12.52 3.59
C PHE A 56 6.32 -13.40 3.92
N ARG A 57 7.51 -12.81 4.06
CA ARG A 57 8.70 -13.57 4.49
C ARG A 57 8.53 -14.10 5.91
N MET A 58 7.92 -13.32 6.79
CA MET A 58 7.64 -13.77 8.17
C MET A 58 6.67 -14.94 8.20
N SER A 59 5.83 -15.07 7.19
CA SER A 59 4.89 -16.20 7.05
C SER A 59 5.46 -17.37 6.26
N GLY A 60 6.74 -17.34 5.92
CA GLY A 60 7.40 -18.40 5.17
C GLY A 60 7.31 -18.29 3.66
N GLY A 61 6.83 -17.15 3.15
CA GLY A 61 6.70 -16.90 1.72
C GLY A 61 7.50 -15.70 1.27
N GLY A 62 6.88 -14.87 0.42
CA GLY A 62 7.49 -13.68 -0.13
C GLY A 62 8.05 -13.91 -1.52
N THR A 63 8.39 -12.81 -2.20
CA THR A 63 8.93 -12.86 -3.56
C THR A 63 10.42 -13.14 -3.59
N GLY A 64 11.11 -12.91 -2.48
CA GLY A 64 12.57 -12.97 -2.42
C GLY A 64 13.23 -11.72 -2.98
N LYS A 65 12.45 -10.75 -3.44
CA LYS A 65 12.92 -9.48 -3.99
C LYS A 65 13.03 -8.43 -2.89
N SER A 66 13.66 -7.30 -3.21
CA SER A 66 13.81 -6.19 -2.26
C SER A 66 12.49 -5.52 -1.90
N VAL A 67 11.49 -5.59 -2.78
CA VAL A 67 10.12 -5.12 -2.56
C VAL A 67 9.15 -6.06 -3.25
N ASP A 68 7.93 -6.17 -2.71
CA ASP A 68 6.84 -6.91 -3.34
C ASP A 68 5.94 -5.92 -4.08
N ILE A 69 6.33 -5.59 -5.31
CA ILE A 69 5.56 -4.76 -6.24
C ILE A 69 5.48 -5.54 -7.54
N ASP A 70 4.28 -5.74 -8.06
CA ASP A 70 4.09 -6.49 -9.28
C ASP A 70 3.57 -5.61 -10.42
N GLU A 71 3.38 -6.21 -11.59
CA GLU A 71 2.93 -5.51 -12.79
C GLU A 71 1.57 -4.85 -12.65
N TYR A 72 0.68 -5.38 -11.80
CA TYR A 72 -0.64 -4.82 -11.58
C TYR A 72 -0.58 -3.53 -10.77
N ASP A 73 0.36 -3.43 -9.83
CA ASP A 73 0.55 -2.22 -9.03
C ASP A 73 0.97 -1.03 -9.89
N VAL A 74 1.77 -1.28 -10.93
CA VAL A 74 2.42 -0.24 -11.72
C VAL A 74 1.92 -0.14 -13.17
N ASP A 75 0.81 -0.81 -13.48
CA ASP A 75 0.24 -0.76 -14.84
C ASP A 75 -0.01 0.70 -15.25
N PRO A 76 0.51 1.14 -16.39
CA PRO A 76 0.37 2.55 -16.80
C PRO A 76 -1.06 2.92 -17.23
N LEU A 77 -1.89 1.95 -17.59
CA LEU A 77 -3.26 2.20 -18.02
C LEU A 77 -4.26 2.06 -16.87
N GLU A 78 -4.16 0.97 -16.13
CA GLU A 78 -5.05 0.67 -15.01
C GLU A 78 -4.27 0.11 -13.82
N PRO A 79 -3.51 0.94 -13.10
CA PRO A 79 -2.81 0.47 -11.92
C PRO A 79 -3.81 0.07 -10.84
N TYR A 80 -3.51 -0.98 -10.09
CA TYR A 80 -4.30 -1.33 -8.93
C TYR A 80 -4.28 -0.18 -7.93
N ARG A 81 -5.44 0.08 -7.34
CA ARG A 81 -5.56 1.06 -6.26
C ARG A 81 -5.17 0.40 -4.96
N GLN A 82 -4.52 1.19 -4.10
CA GLN A 82 -4.08 0.73 -2.79
C GLN A 82 -4.89 1.48 -1.74
N LEU A 83 -5.63 0.75 -0.91
CA LEU A 83 -6.23 1.31 0.29
C LEU A 83 -5.28 1.04 1.43
N ILE A 84 -4.84 2.10 2.09
CA ILE A 84 -3.90 1.99 3.19
C ILE A 84 -4.50 2.57 4.46
N VAL A 85 -4.14 1.96 5.59
CA VAL A 85 -4.47 2.49 6.91
C VAL A 85 -3.21 3.14 7.47
N TRP A 86 -3.31 4.44 7.72
CA TRP A 86 -2.21 5.27 8.19
C TRP A 86 -2.43 5.61 9.66
N ASP A 87 -1.42 5.35 10.48
CA ASP A 87 -1.41 5.75 11.89
C ASP A 87 -0.76 7.14 11.99
N PRO A 88 -1.53 8.22 12.22
CA PRO A 88 -0.97 9.56 12.28
C PRO A 88 -0.12 9.82 13.52
N LYS A 89 -0.30 9.02 14.57
CA LYS A 89 0.45 9.16 15.81
C LYS A 89 1.87 8.62 15.65
N ASP A 90 1.98 7.39 15.14
CA ASP A 90 3.28 6.74 14.95
C ASP A 90 3.84 7.00 13.54
N GLU A 91 3.06 7.65 12.68
CA GLU A 91 3.44 8.00 11.31
C GLU A 91 3.89 6.79 10.51
N GLU A 92 3.03 5.77 10.47
CA GLU A 92 3.32 4.52 9.75
C GLU A 92 2.08 3.92 9.10
N ILE A 93 2.31 3.13 8.06
CA ILE A 93 1.26 2.34 7.41
C ILE A 93 1.11 1.04 8.22
N ILE A 94 -0.10 0.77 8.72
CA ILE A 94 -0.37 -0.39 9.59
C ILE A 94 -1.16 -1.49 8.91
N GLY A 95 -1.64 -1.27 7.69
CA GLY A 95 -2.35 -2.30 6.94
C GLY A 95 -2.89 -1.76 5.64
N GLY A 96 -3.53 -2.63 4.87
CA GLY A 96 -4.15 -2.22 3.62
C GLY A 96 -4.53 -3.39 2.72
N TYR A 97 -5.03 -3.04 1.54
CA TYR A 97 -5.30 -4.00 0.47
C TYR A 97 -5.32 -3.26 -0.87
N ARG A 98 -5.21 -4.02 -1.96
CA ARG A 98 -5.28 -3.46 -3.30
C ARG A 98 -6.52 -3.96 -4.03
N TYR A 99 -6.99 -3.17 -4.99
CA TYR A 99 -8.14 -3.53 -5.81
C TYR A 99 -8.10 -2.79 -7.14
N ILE A 100 -8.93 -3.24 -8.08
CA ILE A 100 -9.12 -2.57 -9.35
C ILE A 100 -10.62 -2.34 -9.59
N HIS A 101 -10.95 -1.17 -10.14
CA HIS A 101 -12.32 -0.86 -10.55
C HIS A 101 -12.55 -1.38 -11.98
N CYS A 102 -13.63 -2.14 -12.14
CA CYS A 102 -14.04 -2.62 -13.47
C CYS A 102 -15.54 -2.42 -13.64
N GLY A 103 -15.90 -1.60 -14.62
CA GLY A 103 -17.32 -1.47 -15.01
C GLY A 103 -18.25 -0.98 -13.91
N GLY A 104 -17.78 -0.12 -13.03
CA GLY A 104 -18.62 0.52 -12.01
C GLY A 104 -18.65 -0.18 -10.67
N GLY A 105 -17.72 -1.09 -10.39
CA GLY A 105 -17.67 -1.73 -9.08
C GLY A 105 -16.38 -2.45 -8.80
N LEU A 106 -16.21 -2.81 -7.53
CA LEU A 106 -15.10 -3.65 -7.11
C LEU A 106 -15.30 -5.07 -7.64
N GLN A 107 -14.20 -5.71 -8.01
CA GLN A 107 -14.20 -7.11 -8.39
C GLN A 107 -13.48 -7.91 -7.30
N PRO A 108 -14.24 -8.61 -6.44
CA PRO A 108 -13.64 -9.30 -5.29
C PRO A 108 -12.52 -10.27 -5.66
N GLU A 109 -12.64 -10.94 -6.80
CA GLU A 109 -11.64 -11.90 -7.28
C GLU A 109 -10.31 -11.23 -7.66
N LYS A 110 -10.30 -9.91 -7.77
CA LYS A 110 -9.08 -9.14 -8.08
C LYS A 110 -8.51 -8.41 -6.88
N MET A 111 -9.10 -8.62 -5.71
CA MET A 111 -8.59 -8.01 -4.49
C MET A 111 -7.49 -8.87 -3.88
N ALA A 112 -6.47 -8.21 -3.36
CA ALA A 112 -5.41 -8.87 -2.61
C ALA A 112 -5.20 -8.09 -1.32
N THR A 113 -5.39 -8.76 -0.18
CA THR A 113 -5.27 -8.14 1.13
C THR A 113 -3.93 -8.46 1.79
N TYR A 114 -3.48 -7.56 2.66
CA TYR A 114 -2.30 -7.77 3.49
C TYR A 114 -2.48 -7.05 4.81
N GLU A 115 -1.86 -7.60 5.85
CA GLU A 115 -1.81 -7.00 7.19
C GLU A 115 -0.36 -6.90 7.64
N LEU A 116 -0.06 -5.88 8.40
CA LEU A 116 1.31 -5.59 8.84
C LEU A 116 1.45 -5.72 10.35
#